data_ed9682b2dabab081466504a034723f73
#
_entry.id   ed9682b2dabab081466504a034723f73
#
_cell.length_a   1.000
_cell.length_b   1.000
_cell.length_c   1.000
_cell.angle_alpha   90.00
_cell.angle_beta   90.00
_cell.angle_gamma   90.00
#
_symmetry.space_group_name_H-M   'P 1'
#
loop_
_entity.id
_entity.type
_entity.pdbx_description
1 polymer ?
#
loop_
_entity_poly.entity_id
_entity_poly.type
_entity_poly.pdbx_seq_one_letter_code
_entity_poly.pdbx_strand_id
1 'polypeptide(L)'
;MFRRFIFFLLLLVFVTDKTVAQGHRAVDISTDAAMFVPAVMGLGVAIYERDKEGIIQLGKTLAVSTAVTYILKYSVKKARPDGSGSDAFPSNHCNFAFGGATFLQRRYGWKWGVPAYLVSAYVAWGRIYAGKHDVWDVLAGAAISVGSGLLFTTPFAKKHDVQLAPVVTHEGGCGIYFSMKF
;
A
#
# COMPACT_ATOMS: atom_id res chain seq x y z
N MET A 1 -6.20 -10.24 -17.39
CA MET A 1 -6.68 -9.37 -16.29
C MET A 1 -5.70 -8.25 -15.96
N PHE A 2 -4.41 -8.51 -15.77
CA PHE A 2 -3.36 -7.54 -15.46
C PHE A 2 -3.22 -6.38 -16.47
N ARG A 3 -3.34 -6.65 -17.80
CA ARG A 3 -3.28 -5.61 -18.86
C ARG A 3 -4.43 -4.60 -18.80
N ARG A 4 -5.63 -5.03 -18.39
CA ARG A 4 -6.80 -4.13 -18.25
C ARG A 4 -6.70 -3.23 -17.02
N PHE A 5 -6.04 -3.71 -15.95
CA PHE A 5 -5.80 -2.93 -14.74
C PHE A 5 -4.76 -1.82 -14.96
N ILE A 6 -3.69 -2.11 -15.71
CA ILE A 6 -2.68 -1.11 -16.11
C ILE A 6 -3.34 -0.03 -16.99
N PHE A 7 -4.26 -0.40 -17.87
CA PHE A 7 -4.96 0.56 -18.74
C PHE A 7 -5.86 1.52 -17.93
N PHE A 8 -6.50 1.04 -16.88
CA PHE A 8 -7.31 1.87 -15.98
C PHE A 8 -6.44 2.82 -15.13
N LEU A 9 -5.25 2.38 -14.73
CA LEU A 9 -4.28 3.20 -14.01
C LEU A 9 -3.71 4.32 -14.90
N LEU A 10 -3.46 4.03 -16.19
CA LEU A 10 -2.99 5.00 -17.18
C LEU A 10 -4.08 6.02 -17.56
N LEU A 11 -5.36 5.64 -17.55
CA LEU A 11 -6.46 6.55 -17.86
C LEU A 11 -6.63 7.67 -16.81
N LEU A 12 -6.23 7.42 -15.55
CA LEU A 12 -6.23 8.42 -14.47
C LEU A 12 -5.15 9.51 -14.66
N VAL A 13 -4.15 9.27 -15.52
CA VAL A 13 -3.02 10.17 -15.77
C VAL A 13 -3.31 11.19 -16.89
N PHE A 14 -4.32 10.98 -17.75
CA PHE A 14 -4.55 11.76 -18.98
C PHE A 14 -5.67 12.81 -18.89
N VAL A 15 -5.90 13.43 -17.74
CA VAL A 15 -6.77 14.60 -17.67
C VAL A 15 -5.94 15.84 -17.32
N THR A 16 -5.17 16.31 -18.29
CA THR A 16 -4.51 17.62 -18.18
C THR A 16 -4.68 18.39 -19.48
N ASP A 17 -5.46 19.47 -19.41
CA ASP A 17 -5.07 20.78 -19.94
C ASP A 17 -6.16 21.81 -19.68
N LYS A 18 -5.95 22.68 -18.68
CA LYS A 18 -6.46 24.07 -18.68
C LYS A 18 -5.95 24.79 -17.44
N THR A 19 -5.11 25.81 -17.65
CA THR A 19 -4.59 26.85 -16.75
C THR A 19 -3.97 26.37 -15.40
N VAL A 20 -2.85 26.95 -15.02
CA VAL A 20 -2.05 26.56 -13.85
C VAL A 20 -2.89 26.43 -12.56
N ALA A 21 -3.86 27.32 -12.32
CA ALA A 21 -4.75 27.25 -11.17
C ALA A 21 -5.74 26.07 -11.21
N GLN A 22 -6.23 25.69 -12.40
CA GLN A 22 -7.05 24.50 -12.60
C GLN A 22 -6.20 23.22 -12.51
N GLY A 23 -4.93 23.28 -12.96
CA GLY A 23 -3.98 22.18 -12.82
C GLY A 23 -3.72 21.79 -11.38
N HIS A 24 -3.48 22.76 -10.50
CA HIS A 24 -3.28 22.50 -9.07
C HIS A 24 -4.51 21.83 -8.43
N ARG A 25 -5.72 22.29 -8.76
CA ARG A 25 -6.97 21.71 -8.25
C ARG A 25 -7.25 20.31 -8.80
N ALA A 26 -6.98 20.07 -10.08
CA ALA A 26 -7.15 18.76 -10.70
C ALA A 26 -6.20 17.72 -10.08
N VAL A 27 -4.94 18.09 -9.85
CA VAL A 27 -3.93 17.23 -9.20
C VAL A 27 -4.33 16.98 -7.74
N ASP A 28 -4.79 17.99 -7.01
CA ASP A 28 -5.25 17.84 -5.62
C ASP A 28 -6.38 16.79 -5.53
N ILE A 29 -7.43 16.94 -6.33
CA ILE A 29 -8.57 15.99 -6.39
C ILE A 29 -8.11 14.57 -6.80
N SER A 30 -7.23 14.47 -7.80
CA SER A 30 -6.74 13.16 -8.26
C SER A 30 -5.91 12.45 -7.19
N THR A 31 -5.11 13.18 -6.42
CA THR A 31 -4.32 12.60 -5.32
C THR A 31 -5.16 12.26 -4.10
N ASP A 32 -6.29 12.95 -3.87
CA ASP A 32 -7.28 12.58 -2.84
C ASP A 32 -7.89 11.18 -3.11
N ALA A 33 -8.13 10.85 -4.38
CA ALA A 33 -8.59 9.52 -4.78
C ALA A 33 -7.43 8.50 -4.84
N ALA A 34 -6.31 8.88 -5.42
CA ALA A 34 -5.17 7.99 -5.67
C ALA A 34 -4.53 7.45 -4.37
N MET A 35 -4.62 8.18 -3.26
CA MET A 35 -4.05 7.74 -1.99
C MET A 35 -4.63 6.41 -1.50
N PHE A 36 -5.87 6.09 -1.85
CA PHE A 36 -6.52 4.85 -1.45
C PHE A 36 -6.18 3.66 -2.36
N VAL A 37 -5.70 3.91 -3.58
CA VAL A 37 -5.47 2.87 -4.60
C VAL A 37 -4.56 1.75 -4.10
N PRO A 38 -3.38 2.00 -3.47
CA PRO A 38 -2.54 0.91 -2.98
C PRO A 38 -3.20 0.06 -1.89
N ALA A 39 -3.95 0.69 -0.98
CA ALA A 39 -4.65 -0.02 0.10
C ALA A 39 -5.82 -0.86 -0.43
N VAL A 40 -6.63 -0.31 -1.35
CA VAL A 40 -7.73 -1.04 -2.01
C VAL A 40 -7.20 -2.19 -2.85
N MET A 41 -6.10 -1.98 -3.58
CA MET A 41 -5.42 -3.04 -4.33
C MET A 41 -4.90 -4.14 -3.38
N GLY A 42 -4.32 -3.77 -2.24
CA GLY A 42 -3.86 -4.70 -1.21
C GLY A 42 -5.00 -5.54 -0.63
N LEU A 43 -6.12 -4.91 -0.33
CA LEU A 43 -7.32 -5.59 0.14
C LEU A 43 -7.89 -6.54 -0.94
N GLY A 44 -7.94 -6.09 -2.19
CA GLY A 44 -8.41 -6.90 -3.33
C GLY A 44 -7.57 -8.15 -3.55
N VAL A 45 -6.23 -8.02 -3.49
CA VAL A 45 -5.32 -9.18 -3.59
C VAL A 45 -5.50 -10.11 -2.40
N ALA A 46 -5.63 -9.59 -1.17
CA ALA A 46 -5.83 -10.40 0.03
C ALA A 46 -7.16 -11.20 -0.03
N ILE A 47 -8.23 -10.59 -0.52
CA ILE A 47 -9.52 -11.27 -0.72
C ILE A 47 -9.40 -12.35 -1.80
N TYR A 48 -8.75 -12.05 -2.94
CA TYR A 48 -8.56 -13.00 -4.03
C TYR A 48 -7.76 -14.24 -3.59
N GLU A 49 -6.68 -14.03 -2.83
CA GLU A 49 -5.83 -15.11 -2.28
C GLU A 49 -6.45 -15.77 -1.02
N ARG A 50 -7.64 -15.33 -0.58
CA ARG A 50 -8.29 -15.77 0.67
C ARG A 50 -7.40 -15.61 1.91
N ASP A 51 -6.58 -14.58 1.90
CA ASP A 51 -5.57 -14.29 2.91
C ASP A 51 -6.14 -13.45 4.05
N LYS A 52 -6.83 -14.10 4.99
CA LYS A 52 -7.41 -13.45 6.18
C LYS A 52 -6.35 -12.74 7.03
N GLU A 53 -5.17 -13.36 7.16
CA GLU A 53 -4.05 -12.78 7.89
C GLU A 53 -3.56 -11.49 7.22
N GLY A 54 -3.47 -11.46 5.89
CA GLY A 54 -3.11 -10.27 5.12
C GLY A 54 -4.10 -9.13 5.31
N ILE A 55 -5.41 -9.41 5.37
CA ILE A 55 -6.43 -8.39 5.66
C ILE A 55 -6.20 -7.76 7.04
N ILE A 56 -5.93 -8.60 8.06
CA ILE A 56 -5.65 -8.13 9.43
C ILE A 56 -4.35 -7.31 9.46
N GLN A 57 -3.30 -7.75 8.76
CA GLN A 57 -2.01 -7.07 8.71
C GLN A 57 -2.11 -5.71 7.99
N LEU A 58 -2.86 -5.62 6.89
CA LEU A 58 -3.16 -4.35 6.22
C LEU A 58 -3.90 -3.40 7.17
N GLY A 59 -4.93 -3.90 7.86
CA GLY A 59 -5.66 -3.14 8.86
C GLY A 59 -4.77 -2.59 9.97
N LYS A 60 -3.90 -3.42 10.55
CA LYS A 60 -2.92 -3.02 11.58
C LYS A 60 -1.95 -1.96 11.05
N THR A 61 -1.40 -2.18 9.84
CA THR A 61 -0.47 -1.22 9.20
C THR A 61 -1.11 0.15 9.07
N LEU A 62 -2.31 0.22 8.49
CA LEU A 62 -3.00 1.49 8.26
C LEU A 62 -3.49 2.13 9.57
N ALA A 63 -4.01 1.36 10.51
CA ALA A 63 -4.52 1.88 11.77
C ALA A 63 -3.40 2.48 12.62
N VAL A 64 -2.29 1.76 12.79
CA VAL A 64 -1.16 2.22 13.61
C VAL A 64 -0.48 3.43 12.96
N SER A 65 -0.19 3.36 11.65
CA SER A 65 0.44 4.50 10.96
C SER A 65 -0.43 5.75 10.99
N THR A 66 -1.74 5.58 10.84
CA THR A 66 -2.71 6.69 10.92
C THR A 66 -2.76 7.28 12.33
N ALA A 67 -2.81 6.44 13.36
CA ALA A 67 -2.80 6.91 14.76
C ALA A 67 -1.54 7.72 15.06
N VAL A 68 -0.36 7.24 14.68
CA VAL A 68 0.91 7.96 14.85
C VAL A 68 0.89 9.29 14.09
N THR A 69 0.39 9.28 12.84
CA THR A 69 0.27 10.49 12.02
C THR A 69 -0.63 11.53 12.68
N TYR A 70 -1.78 11.14 13.22
CA TYR A 70 -2.66 12.07 13.90
C TYR A 70 -2.07 12.61 15.21
N ILE A 71 -1.42 11.77 16.02
CA ILE A 71 -0.72 12.22 17.23
C ILE A 71 0.30 13.31 16.88
N LEU A 72 1.13 13.09 15.86
CA LEU A 72 2.11 14.08 15.43
C LEU A 72 1.46 15.33 14.85
N LYS A 73 0.38 15.21 14.09
CA LYS A 73 -0.37 16.32 13.49
C LYS A 73 -0.91 17.27 14.55
N TYR A 74 -1.48 16.73 15.61
CA TYR A 74 -1.98 17.55 16.73
C TYR A 74 -0.86 18.15 17.60
N SER A 75 0.29 17.48 17.68
CA SER A 75 1.43 17.94 18.48
C SER A 75 2.23 19.05 17.77
N VAL A 76 2.47 18.90 16.45
CA VAL A 76 3.40 19.78 15.71
C VAL A 76 2.71 21.04 15.17
N LYS A 77 1.41 20.98 14.80
CA LYS A 77 0.60 22.11 14.29
C LYS A 77 1.30 22.96 13.22
N LYS A 78 1.89 22.32 12.21
CA LYS A 78 2.61 22.98 11.13
C LYS A 78 1.65 23.60 10.12
N ALA A 79 1.84 24.87 9.77
CA ALA A 79 1.08 25.54 8.72
C ALA A 79 1.34 24.89 7.34
N ARG A 80 0.28 24.80 6.54
CA ARG A 80 0.42 24.34 5.14
C ARG A 80 1.07 25.41 4.28
N PRO A 81 1.88 25.05 3.26
CA PRO A 81 2.51 26.02 2.37
C PRO A 81 1.50 26.95 1.66
N ASP A 82 0.30 26.46 1.33
CA ASP A 82 -0.78 27.24 0.70
C ASP A 82 -1.62 28.07 1.69
N GLY A 83 -1.31 28.01 2.98
CA GLY A 83 -2.04 28.74 4.04
C GLY A 83 -3.42 28.15 4.37
N SER A 84 -3.81 27.00 3.81
CA SER A 84 -5.17 26.43 3.98
C SER A 84 -5.42 25.76 5.33
N GLY A 85 -4.43 25.70 6.23
CA GLY A 85 -4.56 25.09 7.55
C GLY A 85 -3.24 24.96 8.30
N SER A 86 -3.32 24.47 9.54
CA SER A 86 -2.17 24.26 10.45
C SER A 86 -1.90 22.77 10.73
N ASP A 87 -2.23 21.90 9.79
CA ASP A 87 -2.17 20.47 9.94
C ASP A 87 -1.33 19.81 8.82
N ALA A 88 -0.25 20.48 8.38
CA ALA A 88 0.59 20.00 7.29
C ALA A 88 1.39 18.73 7.66
N PHE A 89 1.93 18.66 8.86
CA PHE A 89 2.85 17.59 9.26
C PHE A 89 2.20 16.53 10.16
N PRO A 90 2.41 15.24 9.87
CA PRO A 90 2.86 14.63 8.62
C PRO A 90 1.73 14.50 7.59
N SER A 91 2.04 14.14 6.31
CA SER A 91 1.05 13.98 5.25
C SER A 91 0.24 12.69 5.40
N ASN A 92 -1.09 12.80 5.63
CA ASN A 92 -1.99 11.65 5.65
C ASN A 92 -2.09 10.94 4.29
N HIS A 93 -2.06 11.68 3.19
CA HIS A 93 -2.11 11.11 1.85
C HIS A 93 -0.95 10.17 1.58
N CYS A 94 0.27 10.63 1.92
CA CYS A 94 1.46 9.80 1.81
C CYS A 94 1.44 8.62 2.77
N ASN A 95 0.93 8.82 4.00
CA ASN A 95 0.77 7.73 4.95
C ASN A 95 -0.11 6.60 4.39
N PHE A 96 -1.31 6.90 3.87
CA PHE A 96 -2.19 5.88 3.29
C PHE A 96 -1.59 5.21 2.05
N ALA A 97 -1.08 5.99 1.11
CA ALA A 97 -0.53 5.47 -0.14
C ALA A 97 0.68 4.55 0.10
N PHE A 98 1.68 5.02 0.85
CA PHE A 98 2.89 4.23 1.13
C PHE A 98 2.61 3.04 2.07
N GLY A 99 1.65 3.15 2.98
CA GLY A 99 1.24 2.04 3.84
C GLY A 99 0.66 0.87 3.04
N GLY A 100 -0.26 1.14 2.11
CA GLY A 100 -0.79 0.14 1.19
C GLY A 100 0.26 -0.44 0.25
N ALA A 101 1.17 0.41 -0.27
CA ALA A 101 2.25 -0.03 -1.15
C ALA A 101 3.26 -0.94 -0.41
N THR A 102 3.63 -0.59 0.81
CA THR A 102 4.54 -1.40 1.63
C THR A 102 3.90 -2.74 2.00
N PHE A 103 2.61 -2.74 2.34
CA PHE A 103 1.88 -3.98 2.56
C PHE A 103 1.93 -4.88 1.32
N LEU A 104 1.59 -4.36 0.14
CA LEU A 104 1.62 -5.13 -1.11
C LEU A 104 2.99 -5.70 -1.41
N GLN A 105 4.03 -4.86 -1.30
CA GLN A 105 5.40 -5.28 -1.54
C GLN A 105 5.85 -6.35 -0.54
N ARG A 106 5.60 -6.14 0.75
CA ARG A 106 6.05 -7.02 1.82
C ARG A 106 5.29 -8.35 1.81
N ARG A 107 3.96 -8.31 1.56
CA ARG A 107 3.09 -9.48 1.60
C ARG A 107 3.17 -10.31 0.34
N TYR A 108 3.06 -9.67 -0.85
CA TYR A 108 2.91 -10.32 -2.14
C TYR A 108 4.07 -10.08 -3.11
N GLY A 109 5.11 -9.37 -2.68
CA GLY A 109 6.35 -9.15 -3.42
C GLY A 109 6.32 -7.96 -4.38
N TRP A 110 7.46 -7.77 -5.06
CA TRP A 110 7.70 -6.59 -5.90
C TRP A 110 6.79 -6.47 -7.13
N LYS A 111 6.24 -7.57 -7.59
CA LYS A 111 5.26 -7.56 -8.70
C LYS A 111 4.06 -6.66 -8.39
N TRP A 112 3.61 -6.67 -7.15
CA TRP A 112 2.53 -5.84 -6.65
C TRP A 112 3.03 -4.53 -6.03
N GLY A 113 4.22 -4.57 -5.46
CA GLY A 113 4.84 -3.42 -4.80
C GLY A 113 5.21 -2.31 -5.77
N VAL A 114 5.85 -2.62 -6.91
CA VAL A 114 6.30 -1.60 -7.87
C VAL A 114 5.15 -0.70 -8.35
N PRO A 115 4.04 -1.23 -8.91
CA PRO A 115 2.94 -0.37 -9.34
C PRO A 115 2.32 0.43 -8.18
N ALA A 116 2.24 -0.15 -6.98
CA ALA A 116 1.71 0.54 -5.81
C ALA A 116 2.61 1.70 -5.37
N TYR A 117 3.94 1.51 -5.36
CA TYR A 117 4.89 2.58 -5.05
C TYR A 117 4.91 3.69 -6.11
N LEU A 118 4.69 3.37 -7.39
CA LEU A 118 4.55 4.39 -8.44
C LEU A 118 3.33 5.29 -8.19
N VAL A 119 2.19 4.71 -7.79
CA VAL A 119 1.01 5.48 -7.39
C VAL A 119 1.31 6.33 -6.14
N SER A 120 2.00 5.75 -5.14
CA SER A 120 2.37 6.49 -3.92
C SER A 120 3.32 7.66 -4.21
N ALA A 121 4.27 7.48 -5.13
CA ALA A 121 5.17 8.55 -5.58
C ALA A 121 4.41 9.66 -6.32
N TYR A 122 3.41 9.30 -7.14
CA TYR A 122 2.51 10.28 -7.77
C TYR A 122 1.73 11.08 -6.72
N VAL A 123 1.19 10.43 -5.70
CA VAL A 123 0.52 11.10 -4.58
C VAL A 123 1.47 12.06 -3.88
N ALA A 124 2.68 11.61 -3.55
CA ALA A 124 3.71 12.43 -2.90
C ALA A 124 4.05 13.69 -3.70
N TRP A 125 4.32 13.52 -5.00
CA TRP A 125 4.57 14.62 -5.91
C TRP A 125 3.38 15.58 -5.98
N GLY A 126 2.17 15.05 -6.14
CA GLY A 126 0.98 15.88 -6.31
C GLY A 126 0.64 16.71 -5.07
N ARG A 127 0.91 16.20 -3.84
CA ARG A 127 0.73 16.97 -2.60
C ARG A 127 1.68 18.15 -2.49
N ILE A 128 2.93 17.98 -2.97
CA ILE A 128 3.91 19.07 -3.04
C ILE A 128 3.50 20.06 -4.15
N TYR A 129 3.16 19.56 -5.34
CA TYR A 129 2.74 20.37 -6.47
C TYR A 129 1.49 21.22 -6.16
N ALA A 130 0.51 20.65 -5.44
CA ALA A 130 -0.68 21.36 -5.02
C ALA A 130 -0.46 22.35 -3.85
N GLY A 131 0.77 22.47 -3.33
CA GLY A 131 1.11 23.36 -2.21
C GLY A 131 0.51 22.95 -0.86
N LYS A 132 0.00 21.71 -0.74
CA LYS A 132 -0.63 21.21 0.49
C LYS A 132 0.39 20.75 1.53
N HIS A 133 1.53 20.27 1.08
CA HIS A 133 2.60 19.72 1.91
C HIS A 133 3.97 20.10 1.35
N ASP A 134 4.96 20.21 2.20
CA ASP A 134 6.36 20.26 1.77
C ASP A 134 7.00 18.86 1.76
N VAL A 135 8.27 18.79 1.34
CA VAL A 135 9.00 17.53 1.22
C VAL A 135 9.10 16.79 2.56
N TRP A 136 9.25 17.52 3.67
CA TRP A 136 9.38 16.91 5.00
C TRP A 136 8.08 16.28 5.50
N ASP A 137 6.93 16.90 5.18
CA ASP A 137 5.61 16.36 5.51
C ASP A 137 5.36 15.03 4.79
N VAL A 138 5.74 14.99 3.51
CA VAL A 138 5.62 13.83 2.62
C VAL A 138 6.53 12.70 3.08
N LEU A 139 7.81 13.00 3.32
CA LEU A 139 8.79 12.01 3.78
C LEU A 139 8.41 11.42 5.14
N ALA A 140 7.96 12.26 6.08
CA ALA A 140 7.52 11.81 7.39
C ALA A 140 6.30 10.87 7.29
N GLY A 141 5.27 11.25 6.51
CA GLY A 141 4.10 10.40 6.29
C GLY A 141 4.47 9.05 5.65
N ALA A 142 5.34 9.07 4.65
CA ALA A 142 5.86 7.86 4.01
C ALA A 142 6.67 6.99 4.99
N ALA A 143 7.58 7.58 5.76
CA ALA A 143 8.44 6.85 6.70
C ALA A 143 7.61 6.17 7.81
N ILE A 144 6.61 6.85 8.37
CA ILE A 144 5.72 6.29 9.40
C ILE A 144 4.99 5.06 8.85
N SER A 145 4.44 5.16 7.65
CA SER A 145 3.64 4.08 7.07
C SER A 145 4.51 2.92 6.56
N VAL A 146 5.67 3.20 5.99
CA VAL A 146 6.67 2.17 5.63
C VAL A 146 7.14 1.44 6.88
N GLY A 147 7.50 2.15 7.95
CA GLY A 147 7.87 1.55 9.23
C GLY A 147 6.76 0.64 9.79
N SER A 148 5.51 1.11 9.80
CA SER A 148 4.36 0.31 10.22
C SER A 148 4.16 -0.92 9.33
N GLY A 149 4.27 -0.77 8.02
CA GLY A 149 4.16 -1.89 7.07
C GLY A 149 5.23 -2.95 7.29
N LEU A 150 6.47 -2.55 7.55
CA LEU A 150 7.58 -3.47 7.85
C LEU A 150 7.38 -4.21 9.17
N LEU A 151 6.78 -3.55 10.18
CA LEU A 151 6.52 -4.13 11.50
C LEU A 151 5.35 -5.12 11.50
N PHE A 152 4.27 -4.81 10.81
CA PHE A 152 3.02 -5.57 10.89
C PHE A 152 2.77 -6.51 9.71
N THR A 153 3.58 -6.46 8.65
CA THR A 153 3.38 -7.28 7.46
C THR A 153 4.47 -8.34 7.31
N THR A 154 4.06 -9.59 7.22
CA THR A 154 4.93 -10.74 6.92
C THR A 154 4.67 -11.25 5.50
N PRO A 155 5.65 -11.88 4.84
CA PRO A 155 5.46 -12.46 3.52
C PRO A 155 4.32 -13.49 3.49
N PHE A 156 3.56 -13.52 2.38
CA PHE A 156 2.52 -14.51 2.16
C PHE A 156 3.17 -15.85 1.78
N ALA A 157 3.06 -16.83 2.68
CA ALA A 157 3.41 -18.21 2.38
C ALA A 157 2.13 -18.96 1.97
N LYS A 158 2.02 -19.39 0.71
CA LYS A 158 1.01 -20.40 0.35
C LYS A 158 1.30 -21.62 1.22
N LYS A 159 0.33 -22.08 2.01
CA LYS A 159 0.43 -23.35 2.70
C LYS A 159 0.44 -24.45 1.63
N HIS A 160 1.63 -24.93 1.30
CA HIS A 160 1.74 -26.17 0.58
C HIS A 160 1.41 -27.29 1.57
N ASP A 161 0.34 -28.02 1.28
CA ASP A 161 -0.05 -29.17 2.08
C ASP A 161 0.92 -30.31 1.76
N VAL A 162 1.99 -30.40 2.56
CA VAL A 162 2.99 -31.48 2.45
C VAL A 162 2.54 -32.62 3.35
N GLN A 163 2.10 -33.72 2.76
CA GLN A 163 1.78 -34.94 3.48
C GLN A 163 2.95 -35.92 3.37
N LEU A 164 3.54 -36.24 4.50
CA LEU A 164 4.53 -37.31 4.67
C LEU A 164 3.87 -38.43 5.47
N ALA A 165 3.72 -39.60 4.87
CA ALA A 165 3.19 -40.76 5.57
C ALA A 165 4.12 -41.96 5.34
N PRO A 166 4.43 -42.72 6.38
CA PRO A 166 5.09 -44.00 6.22
C PRO A 166 4.13 -44.99 5.50
N VAL A 167 4.63 -45.67 4.47
CA VAL A 167 3.85 -46.67 3.76
C VAL A 167 4.56 -48.02 3.88
N VAL A 168 3.80 -49.03 4.30
CA VAL A 168 4.25 -50.42 4.26
C VAL A 168 3.57 -51.10 3.07
N THR A 169 4.35 -51.62 2.13
CA THR A 169 3.82 -52.32 0.96
C THR A 169 3.44 -53.75 1.36
N HIS A 170 2.48 -54.33 0.63
CA HIS A 170 1.99 -55.71 0.87
C HIS A 170 3.07 -56.78 0.77
N GLU A 171 4.22 -56.45 0.16
CA GLU A 171 5.40 -57.33 -0.01
C GLU A 171 6.46 -57.13 1.09
N GLY A 172 6.13 -56.39 2.18
CA GLY A 172 7.04 -56.19 3.33
C GLY A 172 8.06 -55.08 3.15
N GLY A 173 7.97 -54.26 2.10
CA GLY A 173 8.81 -53.07 1.91
C GLY A 173 8.32 -51.90 2.71
N CYS A 174 9.25 -51.11 3.33
CA CYS A 174 8.93 -49.85 3.98
C CYS A 174 9.31 -48.67 3.05
N GLY A 175 8.41 -47.74 2.85
CA GLY A 175 8.59 -46.51 2.08
C GLY A 175 8.03 -45.26 2.76
N ILE A 176 8.33 -44.11 2.19
CA ILE A 176 7.75 -42.84 2.61
C ILE A 176 6.90 -42.29 1.45
N TYR A 177 5.61 -42.12 1.71
CA TYR A 177 4.71 -41.43 0.78
C TYR A 177 4.91 -39.92 0.92
N PHE A 178 5.19 -39.26 -0.20
CA PHE A 178 5.31 -37.79 -0.29
C PHE A 178 4.23 -37.29 -1.23
N SER A 179 3.37 -36.40 -0.73
CA SER A 179 2.40 -35.66 -1.54
C SER A 179 2.52 -34.17 -1.25
N MET A 180 2.62 -33.38 -2.31
CA MET A 180 2.65 -31.93 -2.24
C MET A 180 1.58 -31.37 -3.16
N LYS A 181 0.61 -30.66 -2.57
CA LYS A 181 -0.44 -29.94 -3.32
C LYS A 181 0.05 -28.53 -3.62
N PHE A 182 0.12 -28.17 -4.89
CA PHE A 182 0.51 -26.84 -5.39
C PHE A 182 -0.67 -25.89 -5.44
#